data_2cdc5bc4867e990670250f36899ecb2d
#
_entry.id   2cdc5bc4867e990670250f36899ecb2d
#
_cell.length_a   1.000
_cell.length_b   1.000
_cell.length_c   1.000
_cell.angle_alpha   90.00
_cell.angle_beta   90.00
_cell.angle_gamma   90.00
#
_symmetry.space_group_name_H-M   'P 1'
#
loop_
_entity.id
_entity.type
_entity.pdbx_description
1 polymer ?
#
loop_
_entity_poly.entity_id
_entity_poly.type
_entity_poly.pdbx_seq_one_letter_code
_entity_poly.pdbx_strand_id
1 'polypeptide(L)'
;IVGEVWHDARRWLQGDQFDAVMNYIFNRACLGFFGGEKLDVSKRPGGYRLKRLTATEFAQEINRLLDLYAWEVTLVQLNLLSSHDMPRFVSLVGGDKDALKLATLFQMTFPGAPCVYYGDEVGMRGGSDPGSRGGFPWDEGDWDKDLLTFFRRAIALRRNHPALRRGQYAGLLADDDQGLYAFARKGEPETLVVVL
;
A
#
# COMPACT_ATOMS: atom_id res chain seq x y z
N ILE A 1 -16.54 -3.42 11.29
CA ILE A 1 -17.11 -3.29 9.93
C ILE A 1 -16.15 -2.45 9.10
N VAL A 2 -15.83 -2.92 7.86
CA VAL A 2 -14.98 -2.16 6.91
C VAL A 2 -15.88 -1.57 5.84
N GLY A 3 -15.82 -0.23 5.68
CA GLY A 3 -16.54 0.48 4.63
C GLY A 3 -15.71 0.63 3.35
N GLU A 4 -16.36 0.74 2.21
CA GLU A 4 -15.69 1.11 0.97
C GLU A 4 -15.88 2.60 0.70
N VAL A 5 -14.88 3.39 1.10
CA VAL A 5 -14.87 4.84 0.94
C VAL A 5 -13.56 5.27 0.29
N TRP A 6 -13.65 5.91 -0.86
CA TRP A 6 -12.50 6.27 -1.69
C TRP A 6 -11.80 7.57 -1.30
N HIS A 7 -12.35 8.31 -0.35
CA HIS A 7 -11.91 9.64 0.09
C HIS A 7 -11.86 9.70 1.61
N ASP A 8 -11.71 10.90 2.17
CA ASP A 8 -11.74 11.13 3.62
C ASP A 8 -13.01 10.53 4.24
N ALA A 9 -12.80 9.57 5.12
CA ALA A 9 -13.86 8.81 5.77
C ALA A 9 -14.15 9.23 7.22
N ARG A 10 -13.58 10.37 7.69
CA ARG A 10 -13.74 10.83 9.08
C ARG A 10 -15.17 10.84 9.56
N ARG A 11 -16.10 11.20 8.67
CA ARG A 11 -17.54 11.23 8.99
C ARG A 11 -18.08 9.87 9.46
N TRP A 12 -17.56 8.78 8.91
CA TRP A 12 -18.07 7.42 9.14
C TRP A 12 -17.23 6.62 10.15
N LEU A 13 -16.13 7.19 10.66
CA LEU A 13 -15.17 6.55 11.57
C LEU A 13 -15.22 7.17 12.97
N GLN A 14 -16.43 7.57 13.42
CA GLN A 14 -16.64 8.17 14.74
C GLN A 14 -17.00 7.16 15.83
N GLY A 15 -17.01 5.85 15.50
CA GLY A 15 -17.32 4.77 16.43
C GLY A 15 -18.77 4.29 16.39
N ASP A 16 -19.61 4.88 15.54
CA ASP A 16 -21.04 4.57 15.41
C ASP A 16 -21.42 3.90 14.07
N GLN A 17 -20.49 3.84 13.09
CA GLN A 17 -20.77 3.29 11.76
C GLN A 17 -19.70 2.25 11.34
N PHE A 18 -18.54 2.69 10.86
CA PHE A 18 -17.46 1.81 10.44
C PHE A 18 -16.30 1.84 11.44
N ASP A 19 -15.59 0.71 11.57
CA ASP A 19 -14.34 0.62 12.32
C ASP A 19 -13.15 1.00 11.46
N ALA A 20 -13.23 0.73 10.14
CA ALA A 20 -12.18 0.98 9.16
C ALA A 20 -12.77 1.19 7.76
N VAL A 21 -11.94 1.62 6.83
CA VAL A 21 -12.27 1.66 5.41
C VAL A 21 -11.19 0.98 4.57
N MET A 22 -11.56 0.60 3.34
CA MET A 22 -10.59 0.28 2.29
C MET A 22 -9.78 1.54 1.97
N ASN A 23 -8.48 1.53 2.30
CA ASN A 23 -7.64 2.73 2.30
C ASN A 23 -7.11 3.07 0.90
N TYR A 24 -7.98 3.61 0.06
CA TYR A 24 -7.61 4.06 -1.29
C TYR A 24 -6.70 5.31 -1.29
N ILE A 25 -6.69 6.09 -0.21
CA ILE A 25 -5.75 7.21 -0.06
C ILE A 25 -4.32 6.68 0.06
N PHE A 26 -4.12 5.63 0.87
CA PHE A 26 -2.85 4.90 0.96
C PHE A 26 -2.41 4.35 -0.41
N ASN A 27 -3.32 3.69 -1.13
CA ASN A 27 -3.05 3.15 -2.46
C ASN A 27 -2.53 4.23 -3.42
N ARG A 28 -3.19 5.40 -3.47
CA ARG A 28 -2.79 6.50 -4.36
C ARG A 28 -1.40 7.05 -4.03
N ALA A 29 -1.08 7.19 -2.75
CA ALA A 29 0.25 7.60 -2.32
C ALA A 29 1.31 6.59 -2.76
N CYS A 30 1.06 5.29 -2.55
CA CYS A 30 1.96 4.22 -3.00
C CYS A 30 2.16 4.21 -4.52
N LEU A 31 1.08 4.31 -5.30
CA LEU A 31 1.16 4.42 -6.76
C LEU A 31 2.00 5.62 -7.18
N GLY A 32 1.78 6.77 -6.55
CA GLY A 32 2.46 8.01 -6.88
C GLY A 32 3.98 7.96 -6.67
N PHE A 33 4.42 7.37 -5.58
CA PHE A 33 5.84 7.29 -5.24
C PHE A 33 6.53 6.08 -5.86
N PHE A 34 6.06 4.87 -5.58
CA PHE A 34 6.73 3.65 -6.05
C PHE A 34 6.56 3.40 -7.55
N GLY A 35 5.52 3.96 -8.18
CA GLY A 35 5.33 3.86 -9.63
C GLY A 35 6.31 4.71 -10.44
N GLY A 36 6.85 5.79 -9.86
CA GLY A 36 7.86 6.65 -10.49
C GLY A 36 7.51 7.03 -11.92
N GLU A 37 8.50 7.02 -12.81
CA GLU A 37 8.32 7.35 -14.23
C GLU A 37 7.44 6.33 -14.98
N LYS A 38 7.31 5.10 -14.48
CA LYS A 38 6.51 4.03 -15.11
C LYS A 38 5.01 4.12 -14.77
N LEU A 39 4.63 5.01 -13.83
CA LEU A 39 3.22 5.20 -13.48
C LEU A 39 2.42 5.73 -14.67
N ASP A 40 1.39 4.99 -15.09
CA ASP A 40 0.45 5.43 -16.12
C ASP A 40 -0.54 6.47 -15.57
N VAL A 41 -0.12 7.74 -15.62
CA VAL A 41 -0.92 8.88 -15.15
C VAL A 41 -2.14 9.19 -16.02
N SER A 42 -2.31 8.50 -17.15
CA SER A 42 -3.53 8.64 -17.97
C SER A 42 -4.73 7.92 -17.35
N LYS A 43 -4.47 6.92 -16.51
CA LYS A 43 -5.51 6.14 -15.82
C LYS A 43 -6.13 6.93 -14.67
N ARG A 44 -7.39 6.60 -14.39
CA ARG A 44 -8.18 7.27 -13.35
C ARG A 44 -8.95 6.22 -12.52
N PRO A 45 -8.26 5.41 -11.72
CA PRO A 45 -8.95 4.44 -10.88
C PRO A 45 -9.90 5.17 -9.91
N GLY A 46 -11.15 4.71 -9.85
CA GLY A 46 -12.20 5.37 -9.05
C GLY A 46 -12.46 6.84 -9.43
N GLY A 47 -12.08 7.27 -10.66
CA GLY A 47 -12.21 8.65 -11.13
C GLY A 47 -11.09 9.60 -10.68
N TYR A 48 -10.15 9.15 -9.85
CA TYR A 48 -9.06 9.97 -9.33
C TYR A 48 -7.91 10.11 -10.33
N ARG A 49 -7.32 11.30 -10.38
CA ARG A 49 -6.07 11.53 -11.09
C ARG A 49 -4.91 10.89 -10.34
N LEU A 50 -4.13 10.08 -11.04
CA LEU A 50 -2.83 9.64 -10.55
C LEU A 50 -1.80 10.74 -10.78
N LYS A 51 -0.89 10.94 -9.81
CA LYS A 51 0.21 11.90 -9.85
C LYS A 51 1.47 11.18 -9.39
N ARG A 52 2.59 11.42 -10.07
CA ARG A 52 3.91 11.04 -9.57
C ARG A 52 4.26 11.90 -8.39
N LEU A 53 4.86 11.31 -7.39
CA LEU A 53 5.26 12.01 -6.16
C LEU A 53 6.77 11.92 -5.99
N THR A 54 7.40 13.00 -5.58
CA THR A 54 8.75 12.99 -5.05
C THR A 54 8.75 12.36 -3.65
N ALA A 55 9.92 12.06 -3.09
CA ALA A 55 10.04 11.51 -1.73
C ALA A 55 9.44 12.49 -0.69
N THR A 56 9.68 13.79 -0.87
CA THR A 56 9.12 14.85 -0.02
C THR A 56 7.59 14.92 -0.13
N GLU A 57 7.04 14.89 -1.36
CA GLU A 57 5.59 14.88 -1.56
C GLU A 57 4.95 13.61 -0.98
N PHE A 58 5.60 12.45 -1.14
CA PHE A 58 5.14 11.20 -0.54
C PHE A 58 5.12 11.29 0.99
N ALA A 59 6.20 11.79 1.61
CA ALA A 59 6.25 12.01 3.06
C ALA A 59 5.10 12.90 3.55
N GLN A 60 4.78 13.98 2.82
CA GLN A 60 3.67 14.87 3.14
C GLN A 60 2.31 14.15 3.05
N GLU A 61 2.07 13.35 2.00
CA GLU A 61 0.83 12.57 1.87
C GLU A 61 0.71 11.51 2.98
N ILE A 62 1.81 10.85 3.36
CA ILE A 62 1.83 9.88 4.45
C ILE A 62 1.55 10.54 5.81
N ASN A 63 2.17 11.68 6.10
CA ASN A 63 1.89 12.43 7.32
C ASN A 63 0.42 12.86 7.38
N ARG A 64 -0.13 13.39 6.26
CA ARG A 64 -1.55 13.76 6.16
C ARG A 64 -2.47 12.55 6.42
N LEU A 65 -2.11 11.38 5.88
CA LEU A 65 -2.88 10.15 6.09
C LEU A 65 -2.85 9.69 7.56
N LEU A 66 -1.71 9.81 8.23
CA LEU A 66 -1.56 9.46 9.64
C LEU A 66 -2.32 10.41 10.58
N ASP A 67 -2.43 11.69 10.18
CA ASP A 67 -3.17 12.72 10.93
C ASP A 67 -4.68 12.69 10.64
N LEU A 68 -5.12 11.90 9.68
CA LEU A 68 -6.52 11.90 9.23
C LEU A 68 -7.47 11.26 10.25
N TYR A 69 -7.02 10.23 10.96
CA TYR A 69 -7.82 9.45 11.89
C TYR A 69 -7.10 9.30 13.24
N ALA A 70 -7.86 9.00 14.30
CA ALA A 70 -7.30 8.56 15.57
C ALA A 70 -6.36 7.37 15.35
N TRP A 71 -5.33 7.23 16.20
CA TRP A 71 -4.30 6.21 16.03
C TRP A 71 -4.88 4.78 16.00
N GLU A 72 -5.84 4.50 16.86
CA GLU A 72 -6.53 3.21 16.95
C GLU A 72 -7.27 2.89 15.65
N VAL A 73 -7.88 3.90 15.04
CA VAL A 73 -8.55 3.78 13.74
C VAL A 73 -7.52 3.59 12.61
N THR A 74 -6.38 4.30 12.67
CA THR A 74 -5.28 4.13 11.71
C THR A 74 -4.73 2.70 11.74
N LEU A 75 -4.62 2.08 12.91
CA LEU A 75 -4.11 0.71 13.08
C LEU A 75 -4.99 -0.38 12.47
N VAL A 76 -6.25 -0.09 12.16
CA VAL A 76 -7.19 -1.06 11.58
C VAL A 76 -7.60 -0.74 10.15
N GLN A 77 -7.11 0.39 9.57
CA GLN A 77 -7.38 0.72 8.16
C GLN A 77 -6.91 -0.39 7.23
N LEU A 78 -7.75 -0.78 6.26
CA LEU A 78 -7.43 -1.83 5.31
C LEU A 78 -6.56 -1.26 4.17
N ASN A 79 -5.24 -1.30 4.35
CA ASN A 79 -4.28 -0.81 3.38
C ASN A 79 -4.17 -1.77 2.19
N LEU A 80 -4.45 -1.27 0.99
CA LEU A 80 -4.47 -2.08 -0.23
C LEU A 80 -3.60 -1.44 -1.33
N LEU A 81 -3.05 -2.26 -2.21
CA LEU A 81 -2.33 -1.82 -3.41
C LEU A 81 -3.15 -2.05 -4.69
N SER A 82 -3.99 -3.07 -4.69
CA SER A 82 -4.93 -3.40 -5.76
C SER A 82 -6.29 -3.75 -5.18
N SER A 83 -7.34 -3.67 -5.98
CA SER A 83 -8.69 -4.13 -5.61
C SER A 83 -9.48 -4.60 -6.83
N HIS A 84 -10.70 -5.08 -6.58
CA HIS A 84 -11.64 -5.49 -7.63
C HIS A 84 -12.14 -4.32 -8.50
N ASP A 85 -12.07 -3.08 -8.01
CA ASP A 85 -12.61 -1.89 -8.68
C ASP A 85 -11.55 -1.00 -9.33
N MET A 86 -10.29 -1.45 -9.32
CA MET A 86 -9.20 -0.68 -9.94
C MET A 86 -8.23 -1.60 -10.68
N PRO A 87 -7.49 -1.07 -11.68
CA PRO A 87 -6.41 -1.83 -12.30
C PRO A 87 -5.41 -2.30 -11.23
N ARG A 88 -4.83 -3.49 -11.45
CA ARG A 88 -3.81 -4.02 -10.56
C ARG A 88 -2.58 -3.11 -10.53
N PHE A 89 -1.97 -2.95 -9.36
CA PHE A 89 -0.80 -2.08 -9.15
C PHE A 89 0.26 -2.31 -10.23
N VAL A 90 0.66 -3.57 -10.43
CA VAL A 90 1.68 -3.92 -11.41
C VAL A 90 1.32 -3.50 -12.84
N SER A 91 0.04 -3.46 -13.18
CA SER A 91 -0.43 -3.00 -14.50
C SER A 91 -0.36 -1.48 -14.65
N LEU A 92 -0.59 -0.74 -13.57
CA LEU A 92 -0.50 0.73 -13.54
C LEU A 92 0.94 1.24 -13.62
N VAL A 93 1.92 0.41 -13.22
CA VAL A 93 3.35 0.74 -13.24
C VAL A 93 4.10 0.04 -14.38
N GLY A 94 3.40 -0.22 -15.52
CA GLY A 94 4.02 -0.78 -16.72
C GLY A 94 4.58 -2.20 -16.58
N GLY A 95 4.16 -2.93 -15.53
CA GLY A 95 4.64 -4.30 -15.26
C GLY A 95 5.89 -4.34 -14.39
N ASP A 96 6.26 -3.22 -13.78
CA ASP A 96 7.42 -3.14 -12.88
C ASP A 96 7.15 -3.90 -11.58
N LYS A 97 7.80 -5.05 -11.45
CA LYS A 97 7.69 -5.91 -10.26
C LYS A 97 8.50 -5.37 -9.08
N ASP A 98 9.55 -4.62 -9.33
CA ASP A 98 10.36 -4.03 -8.25
C ASP A 98 9.60 -2.87 -7.59
N ALA A 99 8.88 -2.07 -8.38
CA ALA A 99 7.92 -1.10 -7.84
C ALA A 99 6.84 -1.76 -6.97
N LEU A 100 6.29 -2.91 -7.40
CA LEU A 100 5.33 -3.66 -6.60
C LEU A 100 5.97 -4.23 -5.32
N LYS A 101 7.22 -4.71 -5.37
CA LYS A 101 7.95 -5.20 -4.18
C LYS A 101 8.17 -4.08 -3.17
N LEU A 102 8.62 -2.88 -3.60
CA LEU A 102 8.80 -1.73 -2.73
C LEU A 102 7.47 -1.28 -2.08
N ALA A 103 6.40 -1.16 -2.88
CA ALA A 103 5.08 -0.84 -2.38
C ALA A 103 4.55 -1.89 -1.38
N THR A 104 4.79 -3.17 -1.65
CA THR A 104 4.44 -4.27 -0.74
C THR A 104 5.23 -4.22 0.56
N LEU A 105 6.54 -3.93 0.51
CA LEU A 105 7.35 -3.76 1.71
C LEU A 105 6.83 -2.59 2.54
N PHE A 106 6.51 -1.46 1.91
CA PHE A 106 5.87 -0.34 2.59
C PHE A 106 4.54 -0.75 3.21
N GLN A 107 3.65 -1.41 2.47
CA GLN A 107 2.36 -1.91 2.95
C GLN A 107 2.50 -2.80 4.19
N MET A 108 3.48 -3.71 4.20
CA MET A 108 3.71 -4.64 5.32
C MET A 108 4.37 -3.96 6.53
N THR A 109 5.02 -2.83 6.35
CA THR A 109 5.72 -2.10 7.41
C THR A 109 4.96 -0.86 7.91
N PHE A 110 3.96 -0.40 7.17
CA PHE A 110 3.11 0.74 7.52
C PHE A 110 2.06 0.38 8.60
N PRO A 111 1.59 1.35 9.43
CA PRO A 111 0.44 1.14 10.32
C PRO A 111 -0.83 0.76 9.57
N GLY A 112 -1.64 -0.13 10.13
CA GLY A 112 -2.89 -0.59 9.54
C GLY A 112 -2.88 -2.09 9.25
N ALA A 113 -3.95 -2.60 8.66
CA ALA A 113 -4.13 -3.98 8.23
C ALA A 113 -3.80 -4.11 6.73
N PRO A 114 -2.67 -4.74 6.35
CA PRO A 114 -2.36 -4.94 4.94
C PRO A 114 -3.37 -5.91 4.31
N CYS A 115 -3.91 -5.51 3.15
CA CYS A 115 -4.79 -6.32 2.33
C CYS A 115 -4.12 -6.64 1.01
N VAL A 116 -3.78 -7.89 0.77
CA VAL A 116 -3.24 -8.38 -0.49
C VAL A 116 -4.42 -8.79 -1.37
N TYR A 117 -4.56 -8.15 -2.53
CA TYR A 117 -5.53 -8.56 -3.51
C TYR A 117 -5.04 -9.82 -4.22
N TYR A 118 -5.91 -10.85 -4.34
CA TYR A 118 -5.52 -12.14 -4.87
C TYR A 118 -4.78 -12.02 -6.22
N GLY A 119 -3.72 -12.78 -6.36
CA GLY A 119 -2.93 -12.82 -7.59
C GLY A 119 -1.84 -11.74 -7.69
N ASP A 120 -1.86 -10.68 -6.88
CA ASP A 120 -0.76 -9.72 -6.85
C ASP A 120 0.54 -10.40 -6.42
N GLU A 121 0.45 -11.35 -5.49
CA GLU A 121 1.58 -12.14 -4.98
C GLU A 121 2.23 -13.07 -6.02
N VAL A 122 1.51 -13.39 -7.08
CA VAL A 122 2.01 -14.21 -8.21
C VAL A 122 2.19 -13.42 -9.49
N GLY A 123 2.04 -12.08 -9.43
CA GLY A 123 2.30 -11.17 -10.54
C GLY A 123 1.17 -11.08 -11.57
N MET A 124 -0.06 -11.42 -11.19
CA MET A 124 -1.22 -11.25 -12.08
C MET A 124 -1.34 -9.80 -12.54
N ARG A 125 -1.60 -9.64 -13.83
CA ARG A 125 -1.96 -8.35 -14.46
C ARG A 125 -3.45 -8.24 -14.66
N GLY A 126 -3.94 -7.01 -14.69
CA GLY A 126 -5.34 -6.72 -15.01
C GLY A 126 -5.57 -5.23 -15.10
N GLY A 127 -6.26 -4.80 -16.14
CA GLY A 127 -6.69 -3.42 -16.35
C GLY A 127 -7.91 -3.05 -15.50
N SER A 128 -8.65 -2.03 -15.93
CA SER A 128 -9.90 -1.67 -15.29
C SER A 128 -10.91 -2.81 -15.34
N ASP A 129 -11.93 -2.76 -14.49
CA ASP A 129 -13.03 -3.72 -14.48
C ASP A 129 -13.56 -3.99 -15.90
N PRO A 130 -13.78 -5.26 -16.32
CA PRO A 130 -13.61 -6.50 -15.55
C PRO A 130 -12.18 -7.07 -15.54
N GLY A 131 -11.19 -6.43 -16.16
CA GLY A 131 -9.84 -6.94 -16.30
C GLY A 131 -9.12 -7.18 -14.96
N SER A 132 -9.43 -6.37 -13.92
CA SER A 132 -8.91 -6.56 -12.56
C SER A 132 -9.40 -7.86 -11.89
N ARG A 133 -10.52 -8.42 -12.34
CA ARG A 133 -11.21 -9.58 -11.75
C ARG A 133 -10.94 -10.89 -12.50
N GLY A 134 -9.83 -10.99 -13.23
CA GLY A 134 -9.42 -12.21 -13.93
C GLY A 134 -9.35 -13.42 -12.99
N GLY A 135 -9.61 -14.61 -13.51
CA GLY A 135 -9.48 -15.86 -12.73
C GLY A 135 -8.05 -16.06 -12.23
N PHE A 136 -7.90 -16.62 -11.02
CA PHE A 136 -6.58 -16.95 -10.48
C PHE A 136 -5.90 -18.04 -11.33
N PRO A 137 -4.62 -17.88 -11.71
CA PRO A 137 -3.89 -18.91 -12.44
C PRO A 137 -3.54 -20.04 -11.48
N TRP A 138 -4.23 -21.17 -11.58
CA TRP A 138 -4.02 -22.32 -10.68
C TRP A 138 -2.83 -23.18 -11.09
N ASP A 139 -2.30 -23.00 -12.31
CA ASP A 139 -1.04 -23.61 -12.70
C ASP A 139 0.14 -22.84 -12.09
N GLU A 140 0.89 -23.49 -11.22
CA GLU A 140 2.06 -22.88 -10.59
C GLU A 140 3.19 -22.55 -11.58
N GLY A 141 3.13 -23.08 -12.81
CA GLY A 141 4.02 -22.71 -13.90
C GLY A 141 3.88 -21.27 -14.35
N ASP A 142 2.69 -20.70 -14.17
CA ASP A 142 2.36 -19.30 -14.52
C ASP A 142 2.72 -18.30 -13.40
N TRP A 143 3.15 -18.77 -12.21
CA TRP A 143 3.42 -17.91 -11.07
C TRP A 143 4.81 -17.29 -11.13
N ASP A 144 4.88 -16.01 -10.81
CA ASP A 144 6.15 -15.39 -10.46
C ASP A 144 6.60 -15.85 -9.07
N LYS A 145 7.46 -16.86 -9.04
CA LYS A 145 7.91 -17.49 -7.78
C LYS A 145 8.84 -16.58 -6.97
N ASP A 146 9.56 -15.68 -7.62
CA ASP A 146 10.39 -14.66 -6.95
C ASP A 146 9.50 -13.65 -6.22
N LEU A 147 8.48 -13.16 -6.89
CA LEU A 147 7.52 -12.24 -6.30
C LEU A 147 6.76 -12.89 -5.14
N LEU A 148 6.27 -14.13 -5.32
CA LEU A 148 5.62 -14.90 -4.27
C LEU A 148 6.53 -15.09 -3.04
N THR A 149 7.81 -15.39 -3.28
CA THR A 149 8.79 -15.54 -2.20
C THR A 149 8.99 -14.21 -1.46
N PHE A 150 9.03 -13.08 -2.20
CA PHE A 150 9.11 -11.75 -1.60
C PHE A 150 7.90 -11.44 -0.72
N PHE A 151 6.68 -11.66 -1.22
CA PHE A 151 5.45 -11.46 -0.44
C PHE A 151 5.44 -12.29 0.85
N ARG A 152 5.82 -13.57 0.77
CA ARG A 152 5.94 -14.44 1.95
C ARG A 152 6.91 -13.89 2.99
N ARG A 153 8.08 -13.38 2.56
CA ARG A 153 9.08 -12.77 3.43
C ARG A 153 8.58 -11.47 4.05
N ALA A 154 7.94 -10.59 3.28
CA ALA A 154 7.39 -9.34 3.78
C ALA A 154 6.26 -9.57 4.80
N ILE A 155 5.39 -10.55 4.55
CA ILE A 155 4.35 -10.98 5.51
C ILE A 155 4.99 -11.56 6.78
N ALA A 156 6.01 -12.42 6.65
CA ALA A 156 6.73 -12.99 7.79
C ALA A 156 7.43 -11.90 8.62
N LEU A 157 8.05 -10.91 7.96
CA LEU A 157 8.64 -9.75 8.62
C LEU A 157 7.60 -9.05 9.53
N ARG A 158 6.43 -8.71 8.99
CA ARG A 158 5.36 -8.08 9.76
C ARG A 158 4.87 -8.95 10.92
N ARG A 159 4.73 -10.26 10.69
CA ARG A 159 4.26 -11.19 11.73
C ARG A 159 5.25 -11.35 12.87
N ASN A 160 6.53 -11.36 12.56
CA ASN A 160 7.60 -11.60 13.55
C ASN A 160 7.95 -10.35 14.37
N HIS A 161 7.60 -9.15 13.88
CA HIS A 161 7.95 -7.88 14.53
C HIS A 161 6.71 -7.16 15.06
N PRO A 162 6.47 -7.17 16.40
CA PRO A 162 5.33 -6.46 17.00
C PRO A 162 5.33 -4.96 16.70
N ALA A 163 6.51 -4.32 16.62
CA ALA A 163 6.63 -2.91 16.28
C ALA A 163 5.98 -2.57 14.92
N LEU A 164 6.03 -3.46 13.92
CA LEU A 164 5.37 -3.24 12.64
C LEU A 164 3.84 -3.29 12.72
N ARG A 165 3.30 -3.99 13.71
CA ARG A 165 1.84 -4.11 13.89
C ARG A 165 1.25 -3.03 14.79
N ARG A 166 1.96 -2.65 15.86
CA ARG A 166 1.44 -1.79 16.94
C ARG A 166 2.31 -0.57 17.26
N GLY A 167 3.57 -0.56 16.80
CA GLY A 167 4.53 0.51 17.09
C GLY A 167 4.14 1.82 16.47
N GLN A 168 4.57 2.92 17.09
CA GLN A 168 4.38 4.27 16.57
C GLN A 168 5.17 4.46 15.26
N TYR A 169 4.71 5.37 14.43
CA TYR A 169 5.36 5.74 13.18
C TYR A 169 6.11 7.07 13.34
N ALA A 170 7.32 7.14 12.77
CA ALA A 170 8.09 8.37 12.70
C ALA A 170 8.81 8.45 11.35
N GLY A 171 8.50 9.44 10.52
CA GLY A 171 9.28 9.76 9.33
C GLY A 171 10.70 10.19 9.72
N LEU A 172 11.71 9.73 8.98
CA LEU A 172 13.12 10.00 9.26
C LEU A 172 13.79 10.79 8.14
N LEU A 173 13.54 10.43 6.88
CA LEU A 173 14.19 11.02 5.72
C LEU A 173 13.25 10.98 4.51
N ALA A 174 13.25 12.08 3.76
CA ALA A 174 12.75 12.12 2.39
C ALA A 174 13.80 12.84 1.56
N ASP A 175 14.38 12.15 0.59
CA ASP A 175 15.45 12.65 -0.29
C ASP A 175 14.98 12.55 -1.74
N ASP A 176 14.69 13.70 -2.32
CA ASP A 176 14.16 13.78 -3.68
C ASP A 176 15.24 13.48 -4.74
N ASP A 177 16.51 13.79 -4.44
CA ASP A 177 17.63 13.56 -5.39
C ASP A 177 17.94 12.07 -5.53
N GLN A 178 17.84 11.33 -4.42
CA GLN A 178 18.06 9.88 -4.38
C GLN A 178 16.78 9.06 -4.55
N GLY A 179 15.61 9.71 -4.50
CA GLY A 179 14.32 9.03 -4.49
C GLY A 179 14.14 8.12 -3.27
N LEU A 180 14.72 8.50 -2.12
CA LEU A 180 14.71 7.70 -0.89
C LEU A 180 13.67 8.20 0.10
N TYR A 181 12.99 7.25 0.74
CA TYR A 181 12.12 7.52 1.86
C TYR A 181 12.44 6.57 3.02
N ALA A 182 12.65 7.13 4.21
CA ALA A 182 12.95 6.33 5.41
C ALA A 182 12.05 6.72 6.58
N PHE A 183 11.67 5.72 7.38
CA PHE A 183 10.85 5.89 8.58
C PHE A 183 11.19 4.86 9.65
N ALA A 184 10.80 5.13 10.89
CA ALA A 184 10.90 4.20 11.99
C ALA A 184 9.53 3.68 12.43
N ARG A 185 9.48 2.43 12.86
CA ARG A 185 8.38 1.85 13.64
C ARG A 185 8.91 1.57 15.04
N LYS A 186 8.41 2.37 16.00
CA LYS A 186 8.89 2.36 17.40
C LYS A 186 7.91 1.59 18.29
N GLY A 187 8.38 0.54 18.93
CA GLY A 187 7.60 -0.27 19.86
C GLY A 187 8.50 -0.90 20.91
N GLU A 188 7.93 -1.53 21.90
CA GLU A 188 8.64 -2.34 22.87
C GLU A 188 8.57 -3.82 22.45
N PRO A 189 9.67 -4.57 22.44
CA PRO A 189 11.03 -4.19 22.89
C PRO A 189 11.95 -3.68 21.74
N GLU A 190 11.40 -3.34 20.57
CA GLU A 190 12.20 -3.08 19.36
C GLU A 190 11.82 -1.77 18.65
N THR A 191 12.80 -1.20 17.97
CA THR A 191 12.59 -0.16 16.97
C THR A 191 13.14 -0.63 15.62
N LEU A 192 12.35 -0.54 14.58
CA LEU A 192 12.75 -0.90 13.22
C LEU A 192 12.86 0.36 12.37
N VAL A 193 13.92 0.44 11.58
CA VAL A 193 14.09 1.45 10.53
C VAL A 193 13.86 0.79 9.18
N VAL A 194 13.03 1.42 8.37
CA VAL A 194 12.72 0.99 7.00
C VAL A 194 13.24 2.05 6.05
N VAL A 195 13.98 1.64 5.06
CA VAL A 195 14.51 2.49 3.98
C VAL A 195 14.00 1.92 2.65
N LEU A 196 13.43 2.78 1.83
CA LEU A 196 12.79 2.45 0.55
C LEU A 196 13.30 3.37 -0.55
#